data_e1a592acfaf8e3f57596947ad0271ff7
#
_entry.id   e1a592acfaf8e3f57596947ad0271ff7
#
_cell.length_a   1.000
_cell.length_b   1.000
_cell.length_c   1.000
_cell.angle_alpha   90.00
_cell.angle_beta   90.00
_cell.angle_gamma   90.00
#
_symmetry.space_group_name_H-M   'P 1'
#
loop_
_entity.id
_entity.type
_entity.pdbx_description
1 polymer ?
#
loop_
_entity_poly.entity_id
_entity_poly.type
_entity_poly.pdbx_seq_one_letter_code
_entity_poly.pdbx_strand_id
1 'polypeptide(L)'
;MQKRIVLILVVLGILFLVAGIWLLKGGTPDGASGENTIGKAVLISGSNQPTVQKGSPAPDFEIKYSDGRKVRLSDLRGKPVLINFWATWCPPCRAEVPQIQNAYEKYKASGFVVVAVNVQESTSAVAKFMTEYGMTFTVAIDSSGAIGRLYRVSGIPASFFVDRNGIVREIFVGSLTAAELDQLYALIQ
;
A
#
# COMPACT_ATOMS: atom_id res chain seq x y z
N MET A 1 -48.22 8.40 -41.43
CA MET A 1 -48.02 7.93 -40.04
C MET A 1 -46.91 6.88 -39.91
N GLN A 2 -46.85 5.90 -40.78
CA GLN A 2 -45.92 4.75 -40.74
C GLN A 2 -44.43 5.14 -40.80
N LYS A 3 -44.02 6.10 -41.63
CA LYS A 3 -42.60 6.57 -41.72
C LYS A 3 -42.09 7.25 -40.46
N ARG A 4 -42.95 7.92 -39.67
CA ARG A 4 -42.56 8.58 -38.40
C ARG A 4 -42.36 7.57 -37.28
N ILE A 5 -43.12 6.48 -37.27
CA ILE A 5 -42.99 5.41 -36.26
C ILE A 5 -41.68 4.64 -36.47
N VAL A 6 -41.35 4.34 -37.75
CA VAL A 6 -40.06 3.66 -38.06
C VAL A 6 -38.87 4.53 -37.66
N LEU A 7 -38.90 5.84 -37.86
CA LEU A 7 -37.81 6.74 -37.50
C LEU A 7 -37.63 6.80 -35.98
N ILE A 8 -38.72 6.82 -35.22
CA ILE A 8 -38.67 6.83 -33.74
C ILE A 8 -38.06 5.51 -33.19
N LEU A 9 -38.43 4.37 -33.76
CA LEU A 9 -37.89 3.09 -33.33
C LEU A 9 -36.39 2.92 -33.68
N VAL A 10 -35.93 3.48 -34.80
CA VAL A 10 -34.50 3.47 -35.16
C VAL A 10 -33.70 4.38 -34.22
N VAL A 11 -34.21 5.58 -33.87
CA VAL A 11 -33.54 6.48 -32.95
C VAL A 11 -33.48 5.91 -31.53
N LEU A 12 -34.54 5.26 -31.06
CA LEU A 12 -34.52 4.57 -29.74
C LEU A 12 -33.58 3.39 -29.74
N GLY A 13 -33.50 2.62 -30.82
CA GLY A 13 -32.54 1.51 -30.97
C GLY A 13 -31.08 1.99 -30.90
N ILE A 14 -30.75 3.10 -31.56
CA ILE A 14 -29.41 3.69 -31.54
C ILE A 14 -29.08 4.24 -30.14
N LEU A 15 -30.02 4.85 -29.44
CA LEU A 15 -29.84 5.33 -28.06
C LEU A 15 -29.58 4.18 -27.09
N PHE A 16 -30.25 3.04 -27.24
CA PHE A 16 -29.99 1.85 -26.43
C PHE A 16 -28.62 1.22 -26.72
N LEU A 17 -28.19 1.20 -27.99
CA LEU A 17 -26.85 0.71 -28.36
C LEU A 17 -25.73 1.61 -27.81
N VAL A 18 -25.90 2.94 -27.88
CA VAL A 18 -24.91 3.88 -27.36
C VAL A 18 -24.86 3.83 -25.82
N ALA A 19 -26.00 3.70 -25.14
CA ALA A 19 -26.05 3.52 -23.68
C ALA A 19 -25.45 2.17 -23.25
N GLY A 20 -25.69 1.10 -24.01
CA GLY A 20 -25.09 -0.22 -23.76
C GLY A 20 -23.56 -0.23 -23.92
N ILE A 21 -23.01 0.50 -24.90
CA ILE A 21 -21.57 0.64 -25.10
C ILE A 21 -20.92 1.49 -23.99
N TRP A 22 -21.65 2.49 -23.46
CA TRP A 22 -21.17 3.29 -22.34
C TRP A 22 -21.12 2.50 -21.02
N LEU A 23 -22.09 1.61 -20.78
CA LEU A 23 -22.10 0.69 -19.64
C LEU A 23 -21.00 -0.38 -19.71
N LEU A 24 -20.55 -0.75 -20.91
CA LEU A 24 -19.46 -1.73 -21.12
C LEU A 24 -18.06 -1.08 -21.08
N LYS A 25 -17.94 0.25 -21.22
CA LYS A 25 -16.68 1.00 -21.15
C LYS A 25 -16.45 1.71 -19.84
N GLY A 26 -17.39 1.66 -18.93
CA GLY A 26 -17.26 2.17 -17.55
C GLY A 26 -16.57 1.15 -16.65
N GLY A 27 -15.42 0.63 -17.06
CA GLY A 27 -14.46 0.07 -16.13
C GLY A 27 -13.92 1.23 -15.31
N THR A 28 -14.51 1.46 -14.13
CA THR A 28 -13.86 2.23 -13.07
C THR A 28 -12.48 1.61 -12.87
N PRO A 29 -11.41 2.41 -12.76
CA PRO A 29 -10.19 1.88 -12.18
C PRO A 29 -10.59 1.53 -10.74
N ASP A 30 -10.79 0.24 -10.50
CA ASP A 30 -11.05 -0.28 -9.18
C ASP A 30 -10.01 0.30 -8.25
N GLY A 31 -10.50 1.18 -7.37
CA GLY A 31 -9.72 1.61 -6.23
C GLY A 31 -9.19 0.32 -5.60
N ALA A 32 -7.89 0.27 -5.40
CA ALA A 32 -7.23 -0.83 -4.73
C ALA A 32 -7.96 -1.09 -3.41
N SER A 33 -8.94 -1.98 -3.47
CA SER A 33 -9.50 -2.63 -2.31
C SER A 33 -8.31 -3.30 -1.64
N GLY A 34 -8.05 -2.93 -0.39
CA GLY A 34 -6.93 -3.42 0.39
C GLY A 34 -7.08 -4.92 0.63
N GLU A 35 -6.83 -5.69 -0.40
CA GLU A 35 -6.68 -7.13 -0.27
C GLU A 35 -5.40 -7.39 0.48
N ASN A 36 -5.52 -8.16 1.54
CA ASN A 36 -4.47 -8.77 2.34
C ASN A 36 -3.49 -9.50 1.43
N THR A 37 -2.54 -8.80 0.85
CA THR A 37 -1.65 -9.37 -0.15
C THR A 37 -0.24 -9.43 0.42
N ILE A 38 0.22 -10.66 0.64
CA ILE A 38 1.60 -10.92 1.03
C ILE A 38 2.44 -10.99 -0.24
N GLY A 39 3.49 -10.17 -0.31
CA GLY A 39 4.48 -10.21 -1.37
C GLY A 39 5.90 -10.34 -0.83
N LYS A 40 6.85 -10.70 -1.69
CA LYS A 40 8.29 -10.71 -1.35
C LYS A 40 8.88 -9.35 -1.66
N ALA A 41 9.57 -8.73 -0.69
CA ALA A 41 10.33 -7.51 -0.89
C ALA A 41 11.69 -7.83 -1.56
N VAL A 42 12.00 -7.11 -2.63
CA VAL A 42 13.20 -7.36 -3.45
C VAL A 42 13.90 -6.04 -3.75
N LEU A 43 15.21 -6.01 -3.60
CA LEU A 43 16.03 -4.87 -4.05
C LEU A 43 15.91 -4.69 -5.57
N ILE A 44 15.82 -3.43 -5.99
CA ILE A 44 15.96 -3.07 -7.40
C ILE A 44 17.46 -2.99 -7.70
N SER A 45 17.93 -3.90 -8.55
CA SER A 45 19.34 -3.98 -8.93
C SER A 45 19.74 -2.81 -9.83
N GLY A 46 20.93 -2.23 -9.59
CA GLY A 46 21.52 -1.21 -10.46
C GLY A 46 21.10 0.24 -10.20
N SER A 47 20.27 0.51 -9.21
CA SER A 47 19.93 1.88 -8.82
C SER A 47 20.91 2.42 -7.78
N ASN A 48 21.40 3.64 -7.99
CA ASN A 48 22.11 4.41 -6.97
C ASN A 48 21.04 4.88 -5.95
N GLN A 49 20.76 4.04 -4.94
CA GLN A 49 19.71 4.31 -3.97
C GLN A 49 20.12 5.47 -3.05
N PRO A 50 19.22 6.42 -2.77
CA PRO A 50 19.51 7.47 -1.81
C PRO A 50 19.72 6.89 -0.41
N THR A 51 20.57 7.56 0.37
CA THR A 51 20.64 7.27 1.80
C THR A 51 19.34 7.69 2.46
N VAL A 52 18.72 6.77 3.19
CA VAL A 52 17.49 7.07 3.92
C VAL A 52 17.78 8.08 5.04
N GLN A 53 17.08 9.21 4.99
CA GLN A 53 17.08 10.25 6.02
C GLN A 53 15.84 11.13 5.86
N LYS A 54 15.49 11.87 6.90
CA LYS A 54 14.43 12.86 6.84
C LYS A 54 14.75 13.91 5.76
N GLY A 55 13.79 14.21 4.88
CA GLY A 55 13.93 15.15 3.77
C GLY A 55 14.50 14.54 2.48
N SER A 56 14.95 13.27 2.49
CA SER A 56 15.42 12.60 1.27
C SER A 56 14.32 11.74 0.62
N PRO A 57 14.44 11.43 -0.68
CA PRO A 57 13.61 10.41 -1.30
C PRO A 57 13.73 9.08 -0.56
N ALA A 58 12.60 8.40 -0.36
CA ALA A 58 12.61 7.05 0.19
C ALA A 58 13.30 6.09 -0.80
N PRO A 59 14.26 5.25 -0.33
CA PRO A 59 14.89 4.24 -1.16
C PRO A 59 13.86 3.29 -1.78
N ASP A 60 13.96 3.05 -3.10
CA ASP A 60 12.98 2.27 -3.84
C ASP A 60 13.23 0.76 -3.71
N PHE A 61 12.15 -0.01 -3.64
CA PHE A 61 12.17 -1.47 -3.68
C PHE A 61 10.92 -2.02 -4.35
N GLU A 62 10.96 -3.27 -4.78
CA GLU A 62 9.85 -3.94 -5.45
C GLU A 62 9.22 -5.00 -4.54
N ILE A 63 7.89 -5.06 -4.52
CA ILE A 63 7.13 -6.14 -3.89
C ILE A 63 6.62 -7.05 -5.01
N LYS A 64 7.00 -8.34 -4.95
CA LYS A 64 6.55 -9.38 -5.88
C LYS A 64 5.51 -10.27 -5.21
N TYR A 65 4.31 -10.28 -5.74
CA TYR A 65 3.21 -11.11 -5.28
C TYR A 65 3.21 -12.49 -5.92
N SER A 66 2.55 -13.46 -5.29
CA SER A 66 2.46 -14.83 -5.79
C SER A 66 1.66 -14.97 -7.09
N ASP A 67 0.76 -14.02 -7.37
CA ASP A 67 -0.03 -13.92 -8.61
C ASP A 67 0.74 -13.29 -9.78
N GLY A 68 2.02 -12.95 -9.59
CA GLY A 68 2.88 -12.33 -10.59
C GLY A 68 2.85 -10.81 -10.63
N ARG A 69 1.95 -10.16 -9.89
CA ARG A 69 1.94 -8.68 -9.76
C ARG A 69 3.22 -8.21 -9.12
N LYS A 70 3.66 -7.03 -9.55
CA LYS A 70 4.82 -6.32 -9.00
C LYS A 70 4.41 -4.88 -8.72
N VAL A 71 4.78 -4.38 -7.54
CA VAL A 71 4.54 -2.99 -7.13
C VAL A 71 5.85 -2.44 -6.58
N ARG A 72 6.31 -1.33 -7.11
CA ARG A 72 7.44 -0.58 -6.56
C ARG A 72 6.95 0.45 -5.56
N LEU A 73 7.80 0.79 -4.58
CA LEU A 73 7.48 1.90 -3.70
C LEU A 73 7.26 3.21 -4.50
N SER A 74 8.04 3.42 -5.55
CA SER A 74 7.91 4.56 -6.47
C SER A 74 6.56 4.64 -7.21
N ASP A 75 5.85 3.51 -7.39
CA ASP A 75 4.52 3.47 -8.00
C ASP A 75 3.43 4.02 -7.06
N LEU A 76 3.76 4.17 -5.77
CA LEU A 76 2.87 4.73 -4.75
C LEU A 76 2.94 6.27 -4.65
N ARG A 77 3.71 6.94 -5.51
CA ARG A 77 3.72 8.40 -5.55
C ARG A 77 2.32 8.97 -5.76
N GLY A 78 2.04 10.11 -5.18
CA GLY A 78 0.71 10.68 -5.09
C GLY A 78 -0.09 10.21 -3.87
N LYS A 79 0.42 9.21 -3.13
CA LYS A 79 -0.21 8.67 -1.93
C LYS A 79 0.68 8.89 -0.71
N PRO A 80 0.13 9.19 0.47
CA PRO A 80 0.87 9.12 1.73
C PRO A 80 1.15 7.66 2.08
N VAL A 81 2.40 7.34 2.45
CA VAL A 81 2.83 5.95 2.72
C VAL A 81 3.48 5.83 4.09
N LEU A 82 3.06 4.83 4.86
CA LEU A 82 3.78 4.33 6.03
C LEU A 82 4.53 3.06 5.63
N ILE A 83 5.86 3.07 5.76
CA ILE A 83 6.68 1.86 5.68
C ILE A 83 7.04 1.48 7.11
N ASN A 84 6.58 0.30 7.57
CA ASN A 84 6.80 -0.17 8.94
C ASN A 84 7.58 -1.49 8.91
N PHE A 85 8.72 -1.54 9.59
CA PHE A 85 9.55 -2.75 9.75
C PHE A 85 9.20 -3.45 11.05
N TRP A 86 8.88 -4.75 10.97
CA TRP A 86 8.33 -5.51 12.07
C TRP A 86 8.61 -7.02 11.97
N ALA A 87 8.31 -7.74 13.05
CA ALA A 87 8.31 -9.21 13.07
C ALA A 87 7.23 -9.76 14.01
N THR A 88 6.79 -11.00 13.78
CA THR A 88 5.74 -11.66 14.58
C THR A 88 6.19 -11.93 16.02
N TRP A 89 7.47 -12.19 16.21
CA TRP A 89 8.09 -12.47 17.52
C TRP A 89 8.46 -11.22 18.33
N CYS A 90 8.30 -10.03 17.76
CA CYS A 90 8.65 -8.76 18.38
C CYS A 90 7.47 -8.23 19.25
N PRO A 91 7.55 -8.21 20.59
CA PRO A 91 6.44 -7.81 21.43
C PRO A 91 5.95 -6.37 21.21
N PRO A 92 6.82 -5.34 21.08
CA PRO A 92 6.35 -3.99 20.79
C PRO A 92 5.73 -3.86 19.39
N CYS A 93 6.20 -4.65 18.39
CA CYS A 93 5.57 -4.70 17.08
C CYS A 93 4.14 -5.25 17.15
N ARG A 94 3.93 -6.31 17.93
CA ARG A 94 2.59 -6.90 18.15
C ARG A 94 1.63 -5.90 18.81
N ALA A 95 2.13 -5.07 19.71
CA ALA A 95 1.33 -4.06 20.40
C ALA A 95 0.88 -2.91 19.47
N GLU A 96 1.69 -2.53 18.47
CA GLU A 96 1.35 -1.44 17.55
C GLU A 96 0.47 -1.85 16.37
N VAL A 97 0.46 -3.13 15.96
CA VAL A 97 -0.31 -3.61 14.79
C VAL A 97 -1.78 -3.18 14.83
N PRO A 98 -2.53 -3.31 15.95
CA PRO A 98 -3.91 -2.83 16.00
C PRO A 98 -4.04 -1.31 15.78
N GLN A 99 -3.05 -0.53 16.24
CA GLN A 99 -3.03 0.93 16.06
C GLN A 99 -2.80 1.30 14.60
N ILE A 100 -1.86 0.61 13.94
CA ILE A 100 -1.61 0.76 12.49
C ILE A 100 -2.83 0.34 11.68
N GLN A 101 -3.50 -0.77 12.03
CA GLN A 101 -4.71 -1.22 11.36
C GLN A 101 -5.84 -0.18 11.48
N ASN A 102 -6.04 0.37 12.67
CA ASN A 102 -7.06 1.40 12.89
C ASN A 102 -6.74 2.68 12.10
N ALA A 103 -5.48 3.11 12.06
CA ALA A 103 -5.06 4.25 11.25
C ALA A 103 -5.24 3.99 9.75
N TYR A 104 -4.90 2.79 9.28
CA TYR A 104 -5.13 2.38 7.90
C TYR A 104 -6.61 2.45 7.53
N GLU A 105 -7.50 1.85 8.32
CA GLU A 105 -8.94 1.91 8.09
C GLU A 105 -9.48 3.34 8.07
N LYS A 106 -9.00 4.19 8.98
CA LYS A 106 -9.38 5.59 9.10
C LYS A 106 -8.99 6.42 7.86
N TYR A 107 -7.81 6.17 7.28
CA TYR A 107 -7.22 7.03 6.27
C TYR A 107 -7.13 6.42 4.86
N LYS A 108 -7.42 5.13 4.67
CA LYS A 108 -7.34 4.46 3.35
C LYS A 108 -8.18 5.14 2.27
N ALA A 109 -9.36 5.68 2.62
CA ALA A 109 -10.20 6.43 1.68
C ALA A 109 -9.56 7.73 1.17
N SER A 110 -8.60 8.29 1.94
CA SER A 110 -7.78 9.46 1.54
C SER A 110 -6.50 9.04 0.78
N GLY A 111 -6.38 7.75 0.44
CA GLY A 111 -5.26 7.20 -0.31
C GLY A 111 -4.08 6.75 0.56
N PHE A 112 -4.21 6.71 1.90
CA PHE A 112 -3.14 6.23 2.77
C PHE A 112 -2.81 4.78 2.49
N VAL A 113 -1.52 4.49 2.34
CA VAL A 113 -0.98 3.16 2.11
C VAL A 113 -0.06 2.76 3.25
N VAL A 114 -0.23 1.54 3.75
CA VAL A 114 0.70 0.91 4.69
C VAL A 114 1.42 -0.23 3.99
N VAL A 115 2.75 -0.19 4.00
CA VAL A 115 3.65 -1.26 3.55
C VAL A 115 4.40 -1.78 4.77
N ALA A 116 3.91 -2.87 5.34
CA ALA A 116 4.54 -3.51 6.50
C ALA A 116 5.61 -4.51 6.02
N VAL A 117 6.88 -4.14 6.19
CA VAL A 117 8.04 -4.96 5.80
C VAL A 117 8.38 -5.92 6.94
N ASN A 118 8.07 -7.19 6.74
CA ASN A 118 8.37 -8.23 7.72
C ASN A 118 9.82 -8.70 7.57
N VAL A 119 10.54 -8.74 8.68
CA VAL A 119 11.98 -9.00 8.71
C VAL A 119 12.27 -10.49 8.90
N GLN A 120 12.74 -11.14 7.83
CA GLN A 120 13.39 -12.47 7.83
C GLN A 120 12.54 -13.63 8.38
N GLU A 121 11.21 -13.60 8.21
CA GLU A 121 10.32 -14.70 8.58
C GLU A 121 9.76 -15.43 7.36
N SER A 122 9.16 -16.60 7.62
CA SER A 122 8.49 -17.37 6.58
C SER A 122 7.11 -16.77 6.22
N THR A 123 6.69 -16.92 4.98
CA THR A 123 5.37 -16.48 4.51
C THR A 123 4.24 -17.11 5.34
N SER A 124 4.38 -18.38 5.75
CA SER A 124 3.35 -19.07 6.54
C SER A 124 3.20 -18.52 7.95
N ALA A 125 4.29 -18.18 8.63
CA ALA A 125 4.25 -17.57 9.96
C ALA A 125 3.58 -16.19 9.90
N VAL A 126 3.95 -15.40 8.91
CA VAL A 126 3.40 -14.06 8.68
C VAL A 126 1.91 -14.14 8.31
N ALA A 127 1.51 -15.04 7.41
CA ALA A 127 0.10 -15.21 7.02
C ALA A 127 -0.79 -15.57 8.21
N LYS A 128 -0.33 -16.49 9.08
CA LYS A 128 -1.03 -16.84 10.31
C LYS A 128 -1.24 -15.63 11.22
N PHE A 129 -0.16 -14.85 11.42
CA PHE A 129 -0.20 -13.65 12.24
C PHE A 129 -1.15 -12.58 11.65
N MET A 130 -1.11 -12.35 10.34
CA MET A 130 -2.01 -11.41 9.67
C MET A 130 -3.48 -11.77 9.91
N THR A 131 -3.83 -13.06 9.83
CA THR A 131 -5.18 -13.55 10.11
C THR A 131 -5.56 -13.32 11.57
N GLU A 132 -4.67 -13.65 12.51
CA GLU A 132 -4.87 -13.50 13.95
C GLU A 132 -5.10 -12.03 14.36
N TYR A 133 -4.35 -11.10 13.76
CA TYR A 133 -4.39 -9.67 14.09
C TYR A 133 -5.32 -8.85 13.16
N GLY A 134 -6.01 -9.49 12.20
CA GLY A 134 -6.92 -8.82 11.28
C GLY A 134 -6.24 -7.78 10.38
N MET A 135 -4.97 -8.01 10.00
CA MET A 135 -4.23 -7.07 9.15
C MET A 135 -4.77 -7.08 7.72
N THR A 136 -5.16 -5.91 7.20
CA THR A 136 -5.73 -5.75 5.85
C THR A 136 -4.87 -4.90 4.90
N PHE A 137 -3.77 -4.37 5.36
CA PHE A 137 -2.80 -3.63 4.57
C PHE A 137 -1.73 -4.55 3.94
N THR A 138 -0.91 -3.99 3.05
CA THR A 138 0.15 -4.74 2.35
C THR A 138 1.24 -5.18 3.30
N VAL A 139 1.62 -6.45 3.23
CA VAL A 139 2.79 -7.00 3.91
C VAL A 139 3.82 -7.48 2.88
N ALA A 140 5.04 -7.02 3.02
CA ALA A 140 6.19 -7.36 2.19
C ALA A 140 7.22 -8.15 2.99
N ILE A 141 7.51 -9.39 2.61
CA ILE A 141 8.48 -10.24 3.32
C ILE A 141 9.89 -9.98 2.81
N ASP A 142 10.73 -9.42 3.65
CA ASP A 142 12.17 -9.21 3.41
C ASP A 142 12.97 -10.42 3.92
N SER A 143 12.88 -11.54 3.21
CA SER A 143 13.51 -12.80 3.61
C SER A 143 15.03 -12.70 3.75
N SER A 144 15.68 -11.82 3.00
CA SER A 144 17.14 -11.61 3.02
C SER A 144 17.60 -10.54 4.01
N GLY A 145 16.69 -9.73 4.54
CA GLY A 145 16.99 -8.54 5.31
C GLY A 145 17.58 -7.41 4.46
N ALA A 146 17.47 -7.51 3.13
CA ALA A 146 18.10 -6.56 2.23
C ALA A 146 17.42 -5.19 2.25
N ILE A 147 16.10 -5.15 2.40
CA ILE A 147 15.34 -3.90 2.49
C ILE A 147 15.58 -3.25 3.86
N GLY A 148 15.62 -4.05 4.94
CA GLY A 148 16.00 -3.55 6.27
C GLY A 148 17.37 -2.88 6.27
N ARG A 149 18.38 -3.48 5.59
CA ARG A 149 19.70 -2.86 5.43
C ARG A 149 19.66 -1.59 4.56
N LEU A 150 18.88 -1.60 3.47
CA LEU A 150 18.69 -0.42 2.61
C LEU A 150 18.13 0.76 3.41
N TYR A 151 17.19 0.50 4.29
CA TYR A 151 16.57 1.48 5.19
C TYR A 151 17.36 1.71 6.48
N ARG A 152 18.53 1.07 6.66
CA ARG A 152 19.39 1.17 7.85
C ARG A 152 18.65 0.87 9.15
N VAL A 153 17.72 -0.08 9.10
CA VAL A 153 16.96 -0.51 10.27
C VAL A 153 17.89 -1.24 11.24
N SER A 154 18.12 -0.66 12.40
CA SER A 154 18.96 -1.21 13.48
C SER A 154 18.15 -1.87 14.60
N GLY A 155 16.85 -1.65 14.62
CA GLY A 155 15.92 -2.22 15.60
C GLY A 155 14.49 -2.13 15.10
N ILE A 156 13.63 -2.99 15.61
CA ILE A 156 12.20 -3.02 15.26
C ILE A 156 11.35 -2.85 16.53
N PRO A 157 10.16 -2.19 16.39
CA PRO A 157 9.62 -1.65 15.16
C PRO A 157 10.30 -0.34 14.74
N ALA A 158 10.35 -0.10 13.41
CA ALA A 158 10.83 1.14 12.84
C ALA A 158 9.90 1.58 11.70
N SER A 159 9.49 2.83 11.72
CA SER A 159 8.47 3.39 10.83
C SER A 159 9.01 4.59 10.07
N PHE A 160 8.76 4.61 8.76
CA PHE A 160 9.15 5.68 7.86
C PHE A 160 7.88 6.28 7.25
N PHE A 161 7.64 7.54 7.50
CA PHE A 161 6.50 8.30 6.98
C PHE A 161 6.92 9.02 5.70
N VAL A 162 6.32 8.62 4.57
CA VAL A 162 6.68 9.10 3.23
C VAL A 162 5.51 9.88 2.65
N ASP A 163 5.77 11.10 2.20
CA ASP A 163 4.76 11.96 1.61
C ASP A 163 4.41 11.57 0.16
N ARG A 164 3.44 12.28 -0.42
CA ARG A 164 2.95 12.07 -1.79
C ARG A 164 4.04 12.25 -2.87
N ASN A 165 5.12 12.99 -2.57
CA ASN A 165 6.27 13.16 -3.45
C ASN A 165 7.30 12.04 -3.31
N GLY A 166 7.08 11.10 -2.40
CA GLY A 166 8.03 10.02 -2.09
C GLY A 166 9.18 10.46 -1.19
N ILE A 167 9.01 11.56 -0.43
CA ILE A 167 10.03 12.09 0.50
C ILE A 167 9.75 11.58 1.90
N VAL A 168 10.78 11.09 2.58
CA VAL A 168 10.72 10.71 3.99
C VAL A 168 10.53 11.97 4.85
N ARG A 169 9.39 12.09 5.50
CA ARG A 169 9.08 13.23 6.37
C ARG A 169 9.42 12.97 7.81
N GLU A 170 9.31 11.71 8.26
CA GLU A 170 9.69 11.33 9.60
C GLU A 170 10.18 9.87 9.65
N ILE A 171 11.08 9.60 10.58
CA ILE A 171 11.57 8.26 10.93
C ILE A 171 11.32 8.07 12.41
N PHE A 172 10.53 7.06 12.76
CA PHE A 172 10.16 6.76 14.14
C PHE A 172 10.65 5.36 14.51
N VAL A 173 11.40 5.25 15.60
CA VAL A 173 11.89 3.96 16.13
C VAL A 173 11.19 3.69 17.46
N GLY A 174 10.53 2.58 17.56
CA GLY A 174 9.69 2.19 18.69
C GLY A 174 8.23 1.98 18.29
N SER A 175 7.42 1.56 19.27
CA SER A 175 6.00 1.26 19.05
C SER A 175 5.18 2.54 18.94
N LEU A 176 4.35 2.63 17.91
CA LEU A 176 3.48 3.77 17.64
C LEU A 176 2.15 3.67 18.39
N THR A 177 1.76 4.76 19.00
CA THR A 177 0.41 4.96 19.55
C THR A 177 -0.54 5.53 18.48
N ALA A 178 -1.86 5.45 18.72
CA ALA A 178 -2.86 6.04 17.82
C ALA A 178 -2.66 7.57 17.64
N ALA A 179 -2.31 8.28 18.73
CA ALA A 179 -2.09 9.72 18.67
C ALA A 179 -0.86 10.09 17.84
N GLU A 180 0.24 9.35 17.98
CA GLU A 180 1.45 9.53 17.16
C GLU A 180 1.17 9.21 15.69
N LEU A 181 0.42 8.15 15.39
CA LEU A 181 0.00 7.83 14.02
C LEU A 181 -0.80 8.96 13.38
N ASP A 182 -1.75 9.56 14.10
CA ASP A 182 -2.53 10.69 13.60
C ASP A 182 -1.65 11.93 13.35
N GLN A 183 -0.74 12.25 14.27
CA GLN A 183 0.20 13.37 14.12
C GLN A 183 1.16 13.17 12.95
N LEU A 184 1.71 11.96 12.81
CA LEU A 184 2.69 11.66 11.77
C LEU A 184 2.04 11.50 10.39
N TYR A 185 0.79 11.00 10.32
CA TYR A 185 0.00 11.01 9.10
C TYR A 185 -0.21 12.44 8.57
N ALA A 186 -0.48 13.41 9.46
CA ALA A 186 -0.66 14.80 9.08
C ALA A 186 0.57 15.43 8.38
N LEU A 187 1.77 14.88 8.58
CA LEU A 187 2.99 15.35 7.92
C LEU A 187 3.14 14.86 6.46
N ILE A 188 2.37 13.83 6.07
CA ILE A 188 2.56 13.14 4.78
C ILE A 188 1.35 13.19 3.85
N GLN A 189 0.22 13.76 4.30
CA GLN A 189 -1.02 13.87 3.52
C GLN A 189 -0.99 14.91 2.38
#